data_fbde80387b2b97e84e183b456045c106
#
_entry.id   fbde80387b2b97e84e183b456045c106
#
_cell.length_a   1.000
_cell.length_b   1.000
_cell.length_c   1.000
_cell.angle_alpha   90.00
_cell.angle_beta   90.00
_cell.angle_gamma   90.00
#
_symmetry.space_group_name_H-M   'P 1'
#
loop_
_entity.id
_entity.type
_entity.pdbx_description
1 polymer ?
#
loop_
_entity_poly.entity_id
_entity_poly.type
_entity_poly.pdbx_seq_one_letter_code
_entity_poly.pdbx_strand_id
1 'polypeptide(L)'
;MRAFGAQPLLLRASLPPWFPPLRSTAAAMSGYRTEELLIAVICRLLEGCRHIAVGVSSPIPGAAALLRRALDGGRPKVSVIGAESPEFRTDGGVDMFDCAGQGRIDAFFLSGGQIDGEANINLVGVGEYPRQTARWGGSFGSAYLYFMVPQVILFREEHSRRVLVPKVDFISAPGSSPPGIHRPGGPRALVTPLCLFTFDQAKRRFTLASVHPGVGVAEVRDRTGFEFDAPGKVPETIPPDAAWLALLRGRVAREIADPYPKFAARTFGANASSDASATGSAAAS
;
A
#
# COMPACT_ATOMS: atom_id res chain seq x y z
N MET A 1 27.61 -17.29 29.34
CA MET A 1 26.49 -16.32 29.45
C MET A 1 27.05 -14.93 29.18
N ARG A 2 26.81 -14.40 27.98
CA ARG A 2 27.12 -13.00 27.64
C ARG A 2 25.78 -12.29 27.40
N ALA A 3 25.50 -11.26 28.20
CA ALA A 3 24.32 -10.44 28.12
C ALA A 3 24.37 -9.60 26.85
N PHE A 4 23.35 -9.71 25.99
CA PHE A 4 23.10 -8.80 24.89
C PHE A 4 22.41 -7.55 25.46
N GLY A 5 23.16 -6.45 25.55
CA GLY A 5 22.63 -5.15 25.89
C GLY A 5 21.80 -4.59 24.73
N ALA A 6 20.51 -4.45 24.93
CA ALA A 6 19.63 -3.72 24.03
C ALA A 6 19.91 -2.22 24.16
N GLN A 7 20.50 -1.59 23.14
CA GLN A 7 20.53 -0.13 23.03
C GLN A 7 19.17 0.37 22.50
N PRO A 8 18.58 1.40 23.12
CA PRO A 8 17.37 2.03 22.57
C PRO A 8 17.76 2.84 21.32
N LEU A 9 17.25 2.44 20.15
CA LEU A 9 17.28 3.27 18.94
C LEU A 9 16.43 4.52 19.18
N LEU A 10 17.09 5.63 19.48
CA LEU A 10 16.50 6.97 19.41
C LEU A 10 16.22 7.30 17.93
N LEU A 11 15.01 7.02 17.46
CA LEU A 11 14.50 7.51 16.19
C LEU A 11 14.24 9.02 16.33
N ARG A 12 15.23 9.84 15.93
CA ARG A 12 14.97 11.22 15.54
C ARG A 12 13.96 11.20 14.41
N ALA A 13 12.90 12.02 14.51
CA ALA A 13 11.91 12.26 13.47
C ALA A 13 12.53 13.08 12.32
N SER A 14 13.46 12.49 11.58
CA SER A 14 13.92 12.93 10.27
C SER A 14 13.33 11.96 9.26
N LEU A 15 12.82 12.51 8.16
CA LEU A 15 12.44 11.70 7.00
C LEU A 15 13.55 10.67 6.74
N PRO A 16 13.19 9.42 6.42
CA PRO A 16 14.18 8.39 6.17
C PRO A 16 15.20 8.86 5.11
N PRO A 17 16.49 8.47 5.19
CA PRO A 17 17.55 8.97 4.31
C PRO A 17 17.38 8.65 2.82
N TRP A 18 16.41 7.82 2.46
CA TRP A 18 16.02 7.51 1.09
C TRP A 18 14.96 8.45 0.48
N PHE A 19 14.53 9.50 1.22
CA PHE A 19 13.83 10.62 0.61
C PHE A 19 14.87 11.49 -0.09
N PRO A 20 14.98 11.47 -1.43
CA PRO A 20 15.94 12.32 -2.11
C PRO A 20 15.61 13.79 -1.80
N PRO A 21 16.63 14.65 -1.59
CA PRO A 21 16.39 16.06 -1.34
C PRO A 21 15.58 16.64 -2.50
N LEU A 22 14.51 17.36 -2.18
CA LEU A 22 13.62 18.03 -3.12
C LEU A 22 14.43 18.97 -4.03
N ARG A 23 14.82 18.53 -5.21
CA ARG A 23 15.18 19.43 -6.29
C ARG A 23 13.87 19.88 -6.92
N SER A 24 13.48 21.11 -6.63
CA SER A 24 12.44 21.83 -7.35
C SER A 24 12.91 22.01 -8.79
N THR A 25 12.47 21.16 -9.68
CA THR A 25 12.34 21.49 -11.09
C THR A 25 10.84 21.52 -11.36
N ALA A 26 10.28 22.72 -11.29
CA ALA A 26 8.98 23.04 -11.83
C ALA A 26 9.01 22.80 -13.34
N ALA A 27 8.71 21.59 -13.77
CA ALA A 27 8.25 21.31 -15.11
C ALA A 27 6.89 20.63 -14.93
N ALA A 28 5.86 21.42 -15.16
CA ALA A 28 4.49 20.94 -15.25
C ALA A 28 4.39 19.87 -16.33
N MET A 29 4.55 18.60 -15.96
CA MET A 29 4.15 17.48 -16.78
C MET A 29 2.73 17.12 -16.36
N SER A 30 1.76 17.87 -16.87
CA SER A 30 0.34 17.49 -16.93
C SER A 30 0.17 16.23 -17.80
N GLY A 31 0.61 15.08 -17.33
CA GLY A 31 0.66 13.89 -18.17
C GLY A 31 0.46 12.57 -17.44
N TYR A 32 0.15 12.59 -16.12
CA TYR A 32 -0.13 11.39 -15.33
C TYR A 32 -1.55 11.42 -14.76
N ARG A 33 -2.10 10.24 -14.51
CA ARG A 33 -3.39 10.03 -13.83
C ARG A 33 -3.20 9.91 -12.33
N THR A 34 -4.26 10.11 -11.56
CA THR A 34 -4.24 9.92 -10.10
C THR A 34 -3.75 8.53 -9.73
N GLU A 35 -4.20 7.48 -10.43
CA GLU A 35 -3.77 6.10 -10.18
C GLU A 35 -2.25 5.93 -10.38
N GLU A 36 -1.68 6.57 -11.40
CA GLU A 36 -0.24 6.51 -11.69
C GLU A 36 0.58 7.22 -10.60
N LEU A 37 0.06 8.33 -10.05
CA LEU A 37 0.67 8.99 -8.89
C LEU A 37 0.64 8.07 -7.66
N LEU A 38 -0.51 7.48 -7.34
CA LEU A 38 -0.66 6.58 -6.20
C LEU A 38 0.23 5.34 -6.32
N ILE A 39 0.34 4.77 -7.52
CA ILE A 39 1.26 3.68 -7.83
C ILE A 39 2.70 4.11 -7.54
N ALA A 40 3.11 5.29 -8.00
CA ALA A 40 4.46 5.80 -7.79
C ALA A 40 4.76 6.07 -6.30
N VAL A 41 3.80 6.60 -5.55
CA VAL A 41 3.93 6.81 -4.09
C VAL A 41 4.15 5.48 -3.38
N ILE A 42 3.30 4.49 -3.64
CA ILE A 42 3.42 3.17 -3.04
C ILE A 42 4.73 2.49 -3.46
N CYS A 43 5.11 2.58 -4.73
CA CYS A 43 6.36 2.01 -5.25
C CYS A 43 7.60 2.52 -4.49
N ARG A 44 7.63 3.80 -4.10
CA ARG A 44 8.73 4.35 -3.29
C ARG A 44 8.78 3.75 -1.89
N LEU A 45 7.62 3.48 -1.30
CA LEU A 45 7.54 2.83 0.03
C LEU A 45 8.03 1.37 0.02
N LEU A 46 8.12 0.75 -1.15
CA LEU A 46 8.55 -0.64 -1.33
C LEU A 46 10.05 -0.80 -1.59
N GLU A 47 10.82 0.29 -1.55
CA GLU A 47 12.27 0.23 -1.77
C GLU A 47 12.95 -0.70 -0.75
N GLY A 48 13.82 -1.58 -1.25
CA GLY A 48 14.54 -2.56 -0.42
C GLY A 48 13.75 -3.81 -0.04
N CYS A 49 12.46 -3.91 -0.35
CA CYS A 49 11.69 -5.13 -0.15
C CYS A 49 12.18 -6.26 -1.05
N ARG A 50 12.30 -7.47 -0.49
CA ARG A 50 12.68 -8.70 -1.20
C ARG A 50 11.47 -9.50 -1.65
N HIS A 51 10.39 -9.47 -0.86
CA HIS A 51 9.14 -10.12 -1.18
C HIS A 51 7.96 -9.20 -0.82
N ILE A 52 7.15 -8.90 -1.83
CA ILE A 52 5.97 -8.05 -1.75
C ILE A 52 4.77 -8.92 -2.05
N ALA A 53 3.82 -9.01 -1.11
CA ALA A 53 2.60 -9.76 -1.31
C ALA A 53 1.39 -8.82 -1.46
N VAL A 54 0.50 -9.17 -2.39
CA VAL A 54 -0.66 -8.36 -2.78
C VAL A 54 -1.93 -9.17 -2.59
N GLY A 55 -2.85 -8.62 -1.80
CA GLY A 55 -4.15 -9.22 -1.52
C GLY A 55 -5.15 -9.12 -2.67
N VAL A 56 -6.34 -9.68 -2.45
CA VAL A 56 -7.45 -9.61 -3.42
C VAL A 56 -7.91 -8.17 -3.62
N SER A 57 -8.35 -7.84 -4.84
CA SER A 57 -8.90 -6.51 -5.18
C SER A 57 -7.99 -5.32 -4.86
N SER A 58 -6.70 -5.47 -5.11
CA SER A 58 -5.68 -4.45 -4.82
C SER A 58 -4.88 -4.05 -6.06
N PRO A 59 -5.52 -3.56 -7.15
CA PRO A 59 -4.83 -3.33 -8.43
C PRO A 59 -3.76 -2.23 -8.37
N ILE A 60 -4.00 -1.12 -7.68
CA ILE A 60 -3.01 -0.03 -7.52
C ILE A 60 -1.80 -0.50 -6.72
N PRO A 61 -1.94 -1.14 -5.53
CA PRO A 61 -0.83 -1.79 -4.84
C PRO A 61 -0.11 -2.85 -5.68
N GLY A 62 -0.86 -3.66 -6.43
CA GLY A 62 -0.29 -4.66 -7.35
C GLY A 62 0.59 -4.04 -8.44
N ALA A 63 0.08 -3.00 -9.10
CA ALA A 63 0.87 -2.26 -10.10
C ALA A 63 2.13 -1.59 -9.49
N ALA A 64 2.02 -1.11 -8.24
CA ALA A 64 3.17 -0.54 -7.53
C ALA A 64 4.25 -1.58 -7.21
N ALA A 65 3.85 -2.79 -6.80
CA ALA A 65 4.77 -3.90 -6.56
C ALA A 65 5.48 -4.34 -7.86
N LEU A 66 4.74 -4.44 -8.97
CA LEU A 66 5.30 -4.77 -10.29
C LEU A 66 6.23 -3.66 -10.81
N LEU A 67 5.87 -2.38 -10.59
CA LEU A 67 6.75 -1.26 -10.92
C LEU A 67 8.05 -1.34 -10.11
N ARG A 68 7.98 -1.60 -8.80
CA ARG A 68 9.16 -1.76 -7.96
C ARG A 68 10.06 -2.89 -8.47
N ARG A 69 9.46 -4.04 -8.79
CA ARG A 69 10.17 -5.17 -9.40
C ARG A 69 10.85 -4.78 -10.72
N ALA A 70 10.16 -4.04 -11.58
CA ALA A 70 10.73 -3.59 -12.86
C ALA A 70 11.92 -2.64 -12.67
N LEU A 71 11.82 -1.68 -11.74
CA LEU A 71 12.88 -0.72 -11.41
C LEU A 71 14.11 -1.40 -10.79
N ASP A 72 13.91 -2.46 -10.01
CA ASP A 72 14.99 -3.21 -9.33
C ASP A 72 15.54 -4.37 -10.18
N GLY A 73 15.27 -4.39 -11.48
CA GLY A 73 15.79 -5.41 -12.38
C GLY A 73 15.25 -6.81 -12.12
N GLY A 74 14.01 -6.92 -11.61
CA GLY A 74 13.33 -8.20 -11.36
C GLY A 74 13.65 -8.85 -10.00
N ARG A 75 14.45 -8.23 -9.16
CA ARG A 75 14.90 -8.81 -7.87
C ARG A 75 13.77 -9.08 -6.84
N PRO A 76 12.85 -8.14 -6.54
CA PRO A 76 11.76 -8.45 -5.63
C PRO A 76 10.87 -9.57 -6.17
N LYS A 77 10.60 -10.58 -5.31
CA LYS A 77 9.49 -11.50 -5.54
C LYS A 77 8.19 -10.71 -5.35
N VAL A 78 7.24 -10.86 -6.26
CA VAL A 78 5.90 -10.31 -6.13
C VAL A 78 4.92 -11.48 -6.17
N SER A 79 4.08 -11.60 -5.15
CA SER A 79 3.00 -12.60 -5.09
C SER A 79 1.66 -11.88 -5.11
N VAL A 80 0.80 -12.19 -6.08
CA VAL A 80 -0.51 -11.54 -6.24
C VAL A 80 -1.60 -12.58 -6.18
N ILE A 81 -2.54 -12.41 -5.26
CA ILE A 81 -3.72 -13.30 -5.20
C ILE A 81 -4.58 -13.06 -6.44
N GLY A 82 -4.86 -14.15 -7.16
CA GLY A 82 -5.63 -14.11 -8.40
C GLY A 82 -4.80 -13.96 -9.68
N ALA A 83 -3.46 -13.89 -9.59
CA ALA A 83 -2.61 -14.02 -10.76
C ALA A 83 -2.58 -15.48 -11.26
N GLU A 84 -2.66 -15.65 -12.56
CA GLU A 84 -2.54 -16.96 -13.22
C GLU A 84 -1.10 -17.24 -13.66
N SER A 85 -0.35 -16.19 -13.99
CA SER A 85 1.05 -16.28 -14.34
C SER A 85 1.87 -16.97 -13.25
N PRO A 86 2.67 -18.01 -13.56
CA PRO A 86 3.52 -18.70 -12.59
C PRO A 86 4.49 -17.78 -11.86
N GLU A 87 4.86 -16.65 -12.46
CA GLU A 87 5.79 -15.69 -11.91
C GLU A 87 5.21 -14.94 -10.69
N PHE A 88 3.88 -14.69 -10.66
CA PHE A 88 3.21 -13.88 -9.66
C PHE A 88 2.19 -14.67 -8.84
N ARG A 89 1.85 -15.88 -9.26
CA ARG A 89 0.84 -16.72 -8.63
C ARG A 89 1.22 -17.10 -7.19
N THR A 90 0.22 -17.10 -6.32
CA THR A 90 0.25 -17.69 -4.98
C THR A 90 -1.06 -18.43 -4.77
N ASP A 91 -1.07 -19.44 -3.91
CA ASP A 91 -2.31 -20.13 -3.53
C ASP A 91 -3.23 -19.28 -2.64
N GLY A 92 -2.77 -18.09 -2.27
CA GLY A 92 -3.54 -17.05 -1.61
C GLY A 92 -3.78 -17.28 -0.12
N GLY A 93 -3.88 -18.50 0.31
CA GLY A 93 -4.17 -18.86 1.68
C GLY A 93 -2.91 -19.34 2.40
N VAL A 94 -2.69 -20.64 2.36
CA VAL A 94 -1.65 -21.33 3.14
C VAL A 94 -0.26 -20.78 2.82
N ASP A 95 0.13 -20.73 1.54
CA ASP A 95 1.47 -20.24 1.14
C ASP A 95 1.74 -18.82 1.65
N MET A 96 0.77 -17.91 1.49
CA MET A 96 0.95 -16.51 1.92
C MET A 96 1.05 -16.41 3.45
N PHE A 97 0.22 -17.13 4.20
CA PHE A 97 0.24 -17.09 5.67
C PHE A 97 1.50 -17.75 6.22
N ASP A 98 1.92 -18.88 5.66
CA ASP A 98 3.17 -19.53 6.03
C ASP A 98 4.38 -18.65 5.74
N CYS A 99 4.43 -18.02 4.58
CA CYS A 99 5.48 -17.06 4.24
C CYS A 99 5.50 -15.86 5.23
N ALA A 100 4.33 -15.34 5.60
CA ALA A 100 4.24 -14.27 6.58
C ALA A 100 4.70 -14.72 7.97
N GLY A 101 4.24 -15.89 8.44
CA GLY A 101 4.64 -16.47 9.73
C GLY A 101 6.13 -16.79 9.84
N GLN A 102 6.76 -17.10 8.72
CA GLN A 102 8.21 -17.34 8.61
C GLN A 102 9.04 -16.07 8.40
N GLY A 103 8.42 -14.88 8.38
CA GLY A 103 9.11 -13.60 8.12
C GLY A 103 9.65 -13.47 6.69
N ARG A 104 9.04 -14.15 5.74
CA ARG A 104 9.47 -14.18 4.32
C ARG A 104 8.75 -13.17 3.43
N ILE A 105 7.80 -12.39 3.99
CA ILE A 105 7.13 -11.27 3.33
C ILE A 105 7.58 -9.99 3.99
N ASP A 106 8.13 -9.06 3.22
CA ASP A 106 8.60 -7.76 3.72
C ASP A 106 7.49 -6.70 3.70
N ALA A 107 6.61 -6.73 2.69
CA ALA A 107 5.52 -5.77 2.55
C ALA A 107 4.18 -6.42 2.14
N PHE A 108 3.10 -5.88 2.68
CA PHE A 108 1.72 -6.25 2.36
C PHE A 108 0.83 -5.00 2.32
N PHE A 109 -0.38 -5.13 1.75
CA PHE A 109 -1.31 -4.02 1.62
C PHE A 109 -2.65 -4.35 2.26
N LEU A 110 -3.20 -3.41 2.99
CA LEU A 110 -4.54 -3.51 3.56
C LEU A 110 -5.35 -2.27 3.26
N SER A 111 -6.65 -2.48 3.16
CA SER A 111 -7.65 -1.43 3.10
C SER A 111 -8.73 -1.72 4.14
N GLY A 112 -9.64 -0.78 4.34
CA GLY A 112 -10.77 -0.94 5.22
C GLY A 112 -11.97 -0.12 4.76
N GLY A 113 -13.18 -0.52 5.16
CA GLY A 113 -14.35 0.34 5.03
C GLY A 113 -14.26 1.55 5.94
N GLN A 114 -13.57 1.37 7.09
CA GLN A 114 -13.18 2.46 8.01
C GLN A 114 -11.75 2.24 8.47
N ILE A 115 -11.03 3.36 8.70
CA ILE A 115 -9.69 3.42 9.28
C ILE A 115 -9.68 4.57 10.28
N ASP A 116 -9.15 4.36 11.50
CA ASP A 116 -9.02 5.41 12.50
C ASP A 116 -7.58 5.89 12.72
N GLY A 117 -7.41 6.87 13.62
CA GLY A 117 -6.13 7.52 13.89
C GLY A 117 -5.07 6.61 14.55
N GLU A 118 -5.47 5.48 15.13
CA GLU A 118 -4.58 4.44 15.65
C GLU A 118 -4.28 3.35 14.61
N ALA A 119 -4.68 3.58 13.35
CA ALA A 119 -4.56 2.64 12.24
C ALA A 119 -5.34 1.33 12.46
N ASN A 120 -6.40 1.33 13.29
CA ASN A 120 -7.33 0.21 13.32
C ASN A 120 -8.14 0.18 12.03
N ILE A 121 -8.43 -1.04 11.56
CA ILE A 121 -9.16 -1.28 10.32
C ILE A 121 -10.48 -1.97 10.63
N ASN A 122 -11.57 -1.51 10.01
CA ASN A 122 -12.86 -2.17 10.01
C ASN A 122 -13.20 -2.71 8.62
N LEU A 123 -13.36 -4.02 8.53
CA LEU A 123 -13.78 -4.76 7.33
C LEU A 123 -15.10 -5.50 7.53
N VAL A 124 -15.78 -5.27 8.66
CA VAL A 124 -16.99 -6.01 9.05
C VAL A 124 -18.26 -5.24 8.70
N GLY A 125 -18.34 -3.94 8.99
CA GLY A 125 -19.53 -3.17 8.68
C GLY A 125 -19.65 -1.88 9.48
N VAL A 126 -20.70 -1.11 9.20
CA VAL A 126 -20.99 0.19 9.83
C VAL A 126 -22.07 0.01 10.91
N GLY A 127 -21.89 0.65 12.04
CA GLY A 127 -22.80 0.61 13.19
C GLY A 127 -22.41 -0.45 14.22
N GLU A 128 -23.20 -0.54 15.28
CA GLU A 128 -22.93 -1.41 16.42
C GLU A 128 -23.08 -2.89 16.09
N TYR A 129 -22.03 -3.69 16.37
CA TYR A 129 -22.06 -5.13 16.17
C TYR A 129 -22.96 -5.78 17.24
N PRO A 130 -23.83 -6.78 16.90
CA PRO A 130 -24.02 -7.41 15.58
C PRO A 130 -25.12 -6.76 14.69
N ARG A 131 -25.68 -5.63 15.10
CA ARG A 131 -26.83 -4.95 14.44
C ARG A 131 -26.36 -3.82 13.51
N GLN A 132 -25.41 -4.12 12.64
CA GLN A 132 -24.86 -3.13 11.72
C GLN A 132 -25.84 -2.73 10.61
N THR A 133 -25.81 -1.44 10.23
CA THR A 133 -26.62 -0.86 9.15
C THR A 133 -26.07 -1.23 7.76
N ALA A 134 -24.78 -1.52 7.65
CA ALA A 134 -24.14 -2.03 6.45
C ALA A 134 -23.12 -3.11 6.83
N ARG A 135 -23.06 -4.21 6.05
CA ARG A 135 -22.12 -5.30 6.25
C ARG A 135 -21.22 -5.47 5.03
N TRP A 136 -19.95 -5.79 5.28
CA TRP A 136 -18.94 -6.08 4.27
C TRP A 136 -18.54 -7.55 4.31
N GLY A 137 -17.70 -7.97 3.35
CA GLY A 137 -17.29 -9.36 3.20
C GLY A 137 -16.45 -9.95 4.33
N GLY A 138 -16.00 -9.13 5.29
CA GLY A 138 -15.20 -9.56 6.41
C GLY A 138 -13.69 -9.40 6.19
N SER A 139 -12.92 -9.84 7.19
CA SER A 139 -11.49 -9.55 7.28
C SER A 139 -10.57 -10.65 6.76
N PHE A 140 -11.09 -11.87 6.52
CA PHE A 140 -10.28 -13.04 6.15
C PHE A 140 -9.01 -13.12 7.01
N GLY A 141 -7.81 -13.18 6.41
CA GLY A 141 -6.52 -13.19 7.11
C GLY A 141 -5.89 -11.83 7.40
N SER A 142 -6.63 -10.71 7.23
CA SER A 142 -6.04 -9.36 7.34
C SER A 142 -5.44 -9.08 8.71
N ALA A 143 -6.07 -9.51 9.81
CA ALA A 143 -5.53 -9.29 11.15
C ALA A 143 -4.18 -10.00 11.35
N TYR A 144 -4.05 -11.22 10.84
CA TYR A 144 -2.82 -12.00 10.93
C TYR A 144 -1.69 -11.35 10.09
N LEU A 145 -1.97 -11.02 8.83
CA LEU A 145 -0.99 -10.38 7.95
C LEU A 145 -0.58 -8.99 8.48
N TYR A 146 -1.54 -8.25 9.07
CA TYR A 146 -1.26 -6.96 9.70
C TYR A 146 -0.37 -7.06 10.94
N PHE A 147 -0.48 -8.17 11.65
CA PHE A 147 0.36 -8.46 12.81
C PHE A 147 1.76 -8.95 12.42
N MET A 148 1.86 -9.79 11.39
CA MET A 148 3.08 -10.51 11.04
C MET A 148 4.00 -9.76 10.07
N VAL A 149 3.43 -9.05 9.07
CA VAL A 149 4.25 -8.45 8.01
C VAL A 149 4.86 -7.13 8.47
N PRO A 150 6.21 -6.96 8.36
CA PRO A 150 6.93 -5.80 8.88
C PRO A 150 6.45 -4.45 8.33
N GLN A 151 6.08 -4.39 7.05
CA GLN A 151 5.62 -3.17 6.40
C GLN A 151 4.22 -3.38 5.83
N VAL A 152 3.18 -2.98 6.55
CA VAL A 152 1.84 -2.95 5.98
C VAL A 152 1.50 -1.52 5.56
N ILE A 153 1.26 -1.35 4.26
CA ILE A 153 0.83 -0.08 3.67
C ILE A 153 -0.68 -0.09 3.59
N LEU A 154 -1.32 0.82 4.31
CA LEU A 154 -2.74 1.06 4.19
C LEU A 154 -3.00 1.87 2.92
N PHE A 155 -4.01 1.49 2.17
CA PHE A 155 -4.37 2.14 0.93
C PHE A 155 -5.87 2.33 0.80
N ARG A 156 -6.31 3.51 0.39
CA ARG A 156 -7.70 3.80 0.15
C ARG A 156 -7.88 4.76 -1.01
N GLU A 157 -8.75 4.43 -1.99
CA GLU A 157 -9.09 5.31 -3.12
C GLU A 157 -10.09 6.43 -2.75
N GLU A 158 -10.64 6.39 -1.54
CA GLU A 158 -11.51 7.42 -0.99
C GLU A 158 -10.86 8.06 0.24
N HIS A 159 -10.76 9.40 0.22
CA HIS A 159 -10.36 10.19 1.37
C HIS A 159 -11.53 11.04 1.85
N SER A 160 -12.25 10.54 2.84
CA SER A 160 -13.42 11.20 3.41
C SER A 160 -13.59 10.82 4.89
N ARG A 161 -14.32 11.65 5.65
CA ARG A 161 -14.66 11.37 7.05
C ARG A 161 -15.52 10.11 7.24
N ARG A 162 -16.11 9.59 6.16
CA ARG A 162 -16.84 8.33 6.17
C ARG A 162 -15.91 7.12 6.24
N VAL A 163 -14.71 7.23 5.67
CA VAL A 163 -13.70 6.18 5.63
C VAL A 163 -12.63 6.40 6.70
N LEU A 164 -12.14 7.63 6.81
CA LEU A 164 -11.15 8.04 7.81
C LEU A 164 -11.91 8.59 9.01
N VAL A 165 -12.29 7.70 9.93
CA VAL A 165 -13.22 7.98 11.04
C VAL A 165 -12.47 8.30 12.35
N PRO A 166 -13.08 9.01 13.30
CA PRO A 166 -12.48 9.24 14.62
C PRO A 166 -12.18 7.94 15.37
N LYS A 167 -13.06 6.94 15.21
CA LYS A 167 -12.94 5.59 15.76
C LYS A 167 -13.72 4.63 14.87
N VAL A 168 -13.13 3.48 14.57
CA VAL A 168 -13.81 2.43 13.80
C VAL A 168 -14.95 1.82 14.61
N ASP A 169 -16.05 1.46 13.93
CA ASP A 169 -17.22 0.83 14.59
C ASP A 169 -16.92 -0.60 15.04
N PHE A 170 -15.96 -1.27 14.40
CA PHE A 170 -15.48 -2.60 14.74
C PHE A 170 -14.01 -2.74 14.39
N ILE A 171 -13.19 -3.25 15.30
CA ILE A 171 -11.76 -3.51 15.03
C ILE A 171 -11.62 -4.92 14.47
N SER A 172 -11.52 -5.05 13.15
CA SER A 172 -11.24 -6.32 12.48
C SER A 172 -9.74 -6.62 12.37
N ALA A 173 -8.91 -5.57 12.33
CA ALA A 173 -7.46 -5.67 12.34
C ALA A 173 -6.87 -4.48 13.12
N PRO A 174 -6.32 -4.69 14.33
CA PRO A 174 -5.79 -3.61 15.16
C PRO A 174 -4.46 -3.10 14.63
N GLY A 175 -4.26 -1.76 14.64
CA GLY A 175 -3.02 -1.12 14.21
C GLY A 175 -1.85 -1.32 15.19
N SER A 176 -2.15 -1.60 16.45
CA SER A 176 -1.17 -1.85 17.52
C SER A 176 -1.55 -3.05 18.37
N SER A 177 -0.66 -3.47 19.24
CA SER A 177 -0.89 -4.54 20.22
C SER A 177 -0.78 -4.01 21.65
N PRO A 178 -1.36 -4.69 22.66
CA PRO A 178 -1.15 -4.35 24.06
C PRO A 178 0.34 -4.39 24.45
N PRO A 179 0.75 -3.68 25.51
CA PRO A 179 2.10 -3.77 26.05
C PRO A 179 2.49 -5.21 26.38
N GLY A 180 3.74 -5.57 26.12
CA GLY A 180 4.28 -6.91 26.38
C GLY A 180 4.04 -7.94 25.27
N ILE A 181 3.24 -7.63 24.27
CA ILE A 181 3.07 -8.48 23.08
C ILE A 181 4.14 -8.13 22.03
N HIS A 182 4.96 -9.13 21.69
CA HIS A 182 5.89 -9.00 20.57
C HIS A 182 5.11 -8.98 19.25
N ARG A 183 5.10 -7.86 18.58
CA ARG A 183 4.45 -7.69 17.27
C ARG A 183 5.53 -7.43 16.21
N PRO A 184 5.77 -8.37 15.27
CA PRO A 184 6.82 -8.23 14.26
C PRO A 184 6.44 -7.24 13.15
N GLY A 185 5.16 -6.99 12.94
CA GLY A 185 4.64 -6.18 11.84
C GLY A 185 3.66 -5.09 12.26
N GLY A 186 3.11 -4.40 11.25
CA GLY A 186 2.08 -3.39 11.46
C GLY A 186 2.06 -2.27 10.40
N PRO A 187 1.24 -1.24 10.66
CA PRO A 187 1.10 -0.11 9.75
C PRO A 187 2.41 0.65 9.58
N ARG A 188 2.75 0.94 8.33
CA ARG A 188 3.89 1.77 7.95
C ARG A 188 3.47 3.12 7.43
N ALA A 189 2.42 3.13 6.60
CA ALA A 189 1.91 4.30 5.92
C ALA A 189 0.44 4.12 5.56
N LEU A 190 -0.25 5.23 5.30
CA LEU A 190 -1.57 5.28 4.67
C LEU A 190 -1.47 6.17 3.44
N VAL A 191 -1.80 5.62 2.27
CA VAL A 191 -1.83 6.32 0.99
C VAL A 191 -3.29 6.52 0.57
N THR A 192 -3.63 7.76 0.24
CA THR A 192 -4.97 8.15 -0.23
C THR A 192 -4.84 9.07 -1.45
N PRO A 193 -5.93 9.43 -2.16
CA PRO A 193 -5.86 10.38 -3.28
C PRO A 193 -5.40 11.79 -2.92
N LEU A 194 -5.40 12.17 -1.65
CA LEU A 194 -5.01 13.51 -1.20
C LEU A 194 -3.59 13.59 -0.67
N CYS A 195 -3.09 12.51 -0.05
CA CYS A 195 -1.85 12.62 0.70
C CYS A 195 -1.23 11.25 1.01
N LEU A 196 -0.01 11.32 1.53
CA LEU A 196 0.71 10.25 2.19
C LEU A 196 0.82 10.56 3.67
N PHE A 197 0.36 9.64 4.51
CA PHE A 197 0.67 9.61 5.94
C PHE A 197 1.71 8.53 6.24
N THR A 198 2.64 8.80 7.15
CA THR A 198 3.45 7.79 7.82
C THR A 198 2.84 7.46 9.18
N PHE A 199 3.06 6.25 9.69
CA PHE A 199 2.57 5.84 11.00
C PHE A 199 3.72 5.66 11.99
N ASP A 200 3.63 6.33 13.13
CA ASP A 200 4.55 6.17 14.26
C ASP A 200 3.99 5.09 15.21
N GLN A 201 4.63 3.94 15.22
CA GLN A 201 4.23 2.78 16.03
C GLN A 201 4.29 3.09 17.54
N ALA A 202 5.26 3.88 17.98
CA ALA A 202 5.43 4.21 19.40
C ALA A 202 4.37 5.18 19.89
N LYS A 203 4.03 6.17 19.06
CA LYS A 203 2.99 7.15 19.35
C LYS A 203 1.59 6.66 19.01
N ARG A 204 1.48 5.57 18.23
CA ARG A 204 0.22 5.06 17.64
C ARG A 204 -0.53 6.15 16.89
N ARG A 205 0.17 6.89 16.04
CA ARG A 205 -0.38 8.10 15.42
C ARG A 205 0.15 8.29 14.01
N PHE A 206 -0.71 8.81 13.14
CA PHE A 206 -0.32 9.23 11.80
C PHE A 206 0.36 10.59 11.82
N THR A 207 1.35 10.76 10.92
CA THR A 207 1.98 12.04 10.59
C THR A 207 1.81 12.29 9.09
N LEU A 208 1.33 13.48 8.72
CA LEU A 208 1.20 13.89 7.33
C LEU A 208 2.60 14.07 6.72
N ALA A 209 3.00 13.13 5.86
CA ALA A 209 4.33 13.13 5.25
C ALA A 209 4.40 14.01 3.99
N SER A 210 3.35 13.98 3.15
CA SER A 210 3.24 14.86 1.98
C SER A 210 1.78 15.01 1.55
N VAL A 211 1.48 16.11 0.87
CA VAL A 211 0.21 16.31 0.14
C VAL A 211 0.43 16.09 -1.35
N HIS A 212 -0.57 15.57 -2.04
CA HIS A 212 -0.47 15.38 -3.49
C HIS A 212 -0.58 16.72 -4.24
N PRO A 213 -0.04 16.82 -5.47
CA PRO A 213 -0.07 18.04 -6.25
C PRO A 213 -1.47 18.66 -6.34
N GLY A 214 -1.56 19.95 -6.01
CA GLY A 214 -2.81 20.70 -6.01
C GLY A 214 -3.67 20.53 -4.75
N VAL A 215 -3.25 19.73 -3.77
CA VAL A 215 -3.99 19.50 -2.50
C VAL A 215 -3.40 20.36 -1.38
N GLY A 216 -4.28 21.04 -0.63
CA GLY A 216 -3.90 21.82 0.56
C GLY A 216 -3.97 21.01 1.85
N VAL A 217 -3.09 21.31 2.82
CA VAL A 217 -3.12 20.69 4.17
C VAL A 217 -4.47 20.92 4.86
N ALA A 218 -5.10 22.07 4.63
CA ALA A 218 -6.42 22.39 5.18
C ALA A 218 -7.50 21.43 4.65
N GLU A 219 -7.46 21.09 3.37
CA GLU A 219 -8.36 20.10 2.77
C GLU A 219 -8.17 18.71 3.38
N VAL A 220 -6.91 18.28 3.57
CA VAL A 220 -6.63 16.99 4.22
C VAL A 220 -7.22 16.97 5.62
N ARG A 221 -7.06 18.05 6.42
CA ARG A 221 -7.64 18.15 7.78
C ARG A 221 -9.16 18.11 7.76
N ASP A 222 -9.79 18.85 6.87
CA ASP A 222 -11.24 18.89 6.77
C ASP A 222 -11.84 17.51 6.43
N ARG A 223 -11.18 16.76 5.56
CA ARG A 223 -11.67 15.47 5.06
C ARG A 223 -11.22 14.26 5.89
N THR A 224 -10.35 14.42 6.89
CA THR A 224 -9.91 13.37 7.83
C THR A 224 -10.72 13.44 9.11
N GLY A 225 -11.25 12.31 9.57
CA GLY A 225 -12.05 12.23 10.78
C GLY A 225 -11.24 12.06 12.08
N PHE A 226 -9.95 11.82 11.99
CA PHE A 226 -9.06 11.64 13.14
C PHE A 226 -7.97 12.71 13.18
N GLU A 227 -7.38 12.89 14.36
CA GLU A 227 -6.26 13.79 14.55
C GLU A 227 -4.94 13.17 14.09
N PHE A 228 -4.09 13.97 13.45
CA PHE A 228 -2.76 13.56 12.98
C PHE A 228 -1.74 14.68 13.16
N ASP A 229 -0.48 14.31 13.25
CA ASP A 229 0.63 15.25 13.32
C ASP A 229 1.01 15.75 11.91
N ALA A 230 1.49 16.98 11.82
CA ALA A 230 2.02 17.55 10.59
C ALA A 230 3.25 18.41 10.89
N PRO A 231 4.31 18.35 10.06
CA PRO A 231 5.43 19.28 10.17
C PRO A 231 4.97 20.71 9.85
N GLY A 232 5.71 21.72 10.31
CA GLY A 232 5.39 23.12 10.03
C GLY A 232 5.32 23.45 8.53
N LYS A 233 6.07 22.72 7.70
CA LYS A 233 5.98 22.77 6.25
C LYS A 233 5.84 21.33 5.71
N VAL A 234 4.64 21.02 5.22
CA VAL A 234 4.36 19.73 4.58
C VAL A 234 4.82 19.81 3.12
N PRO A 235 5.68 18.87 2.65
CA PRO A 235 6.11 18.85 1.25
C PRO A 235 5.00 18.37 0.32
N GLU A 236 5.10 18.75 -0.95
CA GLU A 236 4.29 18.17 -2.01
C GLU A 236 4.89 16.82 -2.44
N THR A 237 4.02 15.87 -2.75
CA THR A 237 4.42 14.55 -3.23
C THR A 237 5.06 14.66 -4.61
N ILE A 238 6.22 14.03 -4.78
CA ILE A 238 6.92 14.00 -6.06
C ILE A 238 6.14 13.12 -7.06
N PRO A 239 5.73 13.66 -8.23
CA PRO A 239 5.09 12.85 -9.26
C PRO A 239 6.03 11.78 -9.86
N PRO A 240 5.48 10.78 -10.60
CA PRO A 240 6.30 9.90 -11.43
C PRO A 240 6.96 10.68 -12.57
N ASP A 241 8.19 10.34 -12.88
CA ASP A 241 8.88 10.88 -14.05
C ASP A 241 8.51 10.12 -15.34
N ALA A 242 9.02 10.58 -16.48
CA ALA A 242 8.73 10.00 -17.78
C ALA A 242 9.19 8.52 -17.89
N ALA A 243 10.30 8.15 -17.25
CA ALA A 243 10.81 6.78 -17.28
C ALA A 243 9.88 5.83 -16.47
N TRP A 244 9.38 6.28 -15.31
CA TRP A 244 8.41 5.52 -14.54
C TRP A 244 7.08 5.38 -15.27
N LEU A 245 6.59 6.45 -15.92
CA LEU A 245 5.37 6.41 -16.71
C LEU A 245 5.51 5.47 -17.91
N ALA A 246 6.67 5.42 -18.57
CA ALA A 246 6.92 4.49 -19.66
C ALA A 246 6.87 3.02 -19.18
N LEU A 247 7.47 2.70 -18.02
CA LEU A 247 7.39 1.37 -17.41
C LEU A 247 5.95 1.02 -17.03
N LEU A 248 5.23 1.95 -16.40
CA LEU A 248 3.84 1.76 -15.99
C LEU A 248 2.93 1.45 -17.17
N ARG A 249 3.00 2.30 -18.21
CA ARG A 249 2.14 2.20 -19.40
C ARG A 249 2.53 1.10 -20.38
N GLY A 250 3.74 0.55 -20.21
CA GLY A 250 4.28 -0.55 -21.01
C GLY A 250 4.24 -1.88 -20.26
N ARG A 251 5.34 -2.24 -19.62
CA ARG A 251 5.54 -3.53 -18.96
C ARG A 251 4.51 -3.78 -17.84
N VAL A 252 4.37 -2.84 -16.91
CA VAL A 252 3.47 -3.03 -15.75
C VAL A 252 2.01 -3.14 -16.17
N ALA A 253 1.59 -2.38 -17.20
CA ALA A 253 0.24 -2.49 -17.74
C ALA A 253 -0.09 -3.89 -18.24
N ARG A 254 0.86 -4.57 -18.90
CA ARG A 254 0.68 -5.95 -19.37
C ARG A 254 0.68 -6.95 -18.21
N GLU A 255 1.63 -6.83 -17.28
CA GLU A 255 1.75 -7.75 -16.14
C GLU A 255 0.54 -7.66 -15.19
N ILE A 256 0.02 -6.44 -14.92
CA ILE A 256 -1.14 -6.25 -14.03
C ILE A 256 -2.48 -6.64 -14.69
N ALA A 257 -2.52 -6.77 -16.02
CA ALA A 257 -3.69 -7.21 -16.73
C ALA A 257 -4.06 -8.68 -16.42
N ASP A 258 -3.11 -9.52 -16.04
CA ASP A 258 -3.33 -10.89 -15.61
C ASP A 258 -4.29 -10.94 -14.39
N PRO A 259 -3.95 -10.43 -13.19
CA PRO A 259 -4.86 -10.47 -12.05
C PRO A 259 -5.99 -9.43 -12.11
N TYR A 260 -5.82 -8.31 -12.85
CA TYR A 260 -6.76 -7.19 -12.85
C TYR A 260 -7.03 -6.61 -14.26
N PRO A 261 -7.61 -7.38 -15.19
CA PRO A 261 -7.77 -6.97 -16.59
C PRO A 261 -8.63 -5.71 -16.75
N LYS A 262 -9.72 -5.57 -15.98
CA LYS A 262 -10.58 -4.39 -16.02
C LYS A 262 -9.88 -3.12 -15.56
N PHE A 263 -9.02 -3.21 -14.53
CA PHE A 263 -8.22 -2.09 -14.06
C PHE A 263 -7.18 -1.69 -15.11
N ALA A 264 -6.46 -2.65 -15.68
CA ALA A 264 -5.45 -2.40 -16.69
C ALA A 264 -6.04 -1.70 -17.92
N ALA A 265 -7.17 -2.19 -18.45
CA ALA A 265 -7.88 -1.59 -19.59
C ALA A 265 -8.34 -0.15 -19.29
N ARG A 266 -8.93 0.09 -18.10
CA ARG A 266 -9.40 1.43 -17.70
C ARG A 266 -8.24 2.41 -17.50
N THR A 267 -7.15 1.98 -16.87
CA THR A 267 -6.06 2.87 -16.44
C THR A 267 -5.02 3.07 -17.52
N PHE A 268 -4.69 2.02 -18.29
CA PHE A 268 -3.59 2.05 -19.25
C PHE A 268 -4.06 1.90 -20.71
N GLY A 269 -5.34 1.64 -20.97
CA GLY A 269 -5.92 1.51 -22.31
C GLY A 269 -5.48 0.24 -23.05
N ALA A 270 -5.49 0.29 -24.39
CA ALA A 270 -5.23 -0.88 -25.25
C ALA A 270 -3.81 -1.46 -25.11
N ASN A 271 -2.88 -0.76 -24.48
CA ASN A 271 -1.51 -1.27 -24.24
C ASN A 271 -1.46 -2.47 -23.27
N ALA A 272 -2.57 -2.78 -22.60
CA ALA A 272 -2.70 -3.90 -21.69
C ALA A 272 -3.06 -5.22 -22.37
N SER A 273 -3.44 -5.21 -23.68
CA SER A 273 -4.08 -6.36 -24.38
C SER A 273 -3.22 -7.01 -25.48
N SER A 274 -1.98 -6.60 -25.73
CA SER A 274 -1.30 -6.93 -26.98
C SER A 274 -0.49 -8.23 -27.02
N ASP A 275 -0.48 -9.11 -26.01
CA ASP A 275 0.30 -10.35 -26.08
C ASP A 275 -0.38 -11.66 -25.60
N ALA A 276 -1.68 -11.63 -25.33
CA ALA A 276 -2.39 -12.86 -24.96
C ALA A 276 -2.69 -13.80 -26.16
N SER A 277 -2.38 -13.37 -27.40
CA SER A 277 -2.66 -14.16 -28.62
C SER A 277 -1.45 -14.86 -29.24
N ALA A 278 -0.25 -14.68 -28.68
CA ALA A 278 0.98 -15.20 -29.31
C ALA A 278 1.47 -16.57 -28.80
N THR A 279 0.87 -17.16 -27.77
CA THR A 279 1.31 -18.45 -27.19
C THR A 279 0.38 -19.63 -27.46
N GLY A 280 -0.63 -19.47 -28.33
CA GLY A 280 -1.65 -20.49 -28.62
C GLY A 280 -1.43 -21.31 -29.90
N SER A 281 -0.29 -21.24 -30.61
CA SER A 281 -0.12 -21.92 -31.90
C SER A 281 1.24 -22.62 -32.07
N ALA A 282 1.67 -23.43 -31.11
CA ALA A 282 2.83 -24.32 -31.30
C ALA A 282 2.71 -25.61 -30.47
N ALA A 283 1.61 -26.35 -30.66
CA ALA A 283 1.52 -27.75 -30.22
C ALA A 283 0.40 -28.47 -30.99
N ALA A 284 0.57 -28.64 -32.31
CA ALA A 284 -0.14 -29.65 -33.09
C ALA A 284 0.62 -29.84 -34.44
N SER A 285 1.64 -30.67 -34.44
CA SER A 285 2.13 -31.40 -35.59
C SER A 285 2.87 -32.62 -35.09
#